data_4c482a97c541d73cac112e570cf79ba4
#
_entry.id   4c482a97c541d73cac112e570cf79ba4
#
_cell.length_a   1.000
_cell.length_b   1.000
_cell.length_c   1.000
_cell.angle_alpha   90.00
_cell.angle_beta   90.00
_cell.angle_gamma   90.00
#
_symmetry.space_group_name_H-M   'P 1'
#
loop_
_entity.id
_entity.type
_entity.pdbx_description
1 polymer ?
#
loop_
_entity_poly.entity_id
_entity_poly.type
_entity_poly.pdbx_seq_one_letter_code
_entity_poly.pdbx_strand_id
1 'polypeptide(L)'
;MKKLISKALVIAAIMVGSVFNLQAAEKQTHCPLMIEDEIDAEEFLVYKGVKVFMCCGTCKKMWTQNPDYFAVVARKQAPQLAKVASKEIKPMKQLFCPVYTDTRVHPKSPSIEHNGKKIYFCKTRAVTRFKSNPEKYLKNLK
;
A
#
# COMPACT_ATOMS: atom_id res chain seq x y z
N MET A 1 -63.06 -33.17 -19.78
CA MET A 1 -62.65 -32.01 -19.00
C MET A 1 -61.27 -32.26 -18.40
N LYS A 2 -60.20 -31.80 -19.04
CA LYS A 2 -58.83 -31.92 -18.55
C LYS A 2 -58.22 -30.53 -18.55
N LYS A 3 -57.95 -30.01 -17.36
CA LYS A 3 -57.29 -28.71 -17.14
C LYS A 3 -55.80 -28.85 -17.40
N LEU A 4 -55.29 -28.13 -18.40
CA LEU A 4 -53.88 -27.92 -18.64
C LEU A 4 -53.39 -26.82 -17.69
N ILE A 5 -52.49 -27.22 -16.75
CA ILE A 5 -51.78 -26.29 -15.89
C ILE A 5 -50.49 -25.95 -16.60
N SER A 6 -50.41 -24.74 -17.12
CA SER A 6 -49.18 -24.17 -17.67
C SER A 6 -48.22 -23.84 -16.55
N LYS A 7 -47.07 -24.55 -16.53
CA LYS A 7 -45.92 -24.23 -15.64
C LYS A 7 -45.12 -23.12 -16.28
N ALA A 8 -45.33 -21.90 -15.85
CA ALA A 8 -44.45 -20.79 -16.17
C ALA A 8 -43.14 -20.97 -15.35
N LEU A 9 -42.07 -21.26 -16.05
CA LEU A 9 -40.72 -21.35 -15.46
C LEU A 9 -40.17 -19.92 -15.31
N VAL A 10 -40.20 -19.39 -14.11
CA VAL A 10 -39.56 -18.12 -13.81
C VAL A 10 -38.08 -18.39 -13.60
N ILE A 11 -37.26 -18.07 -14.61
CA ILE A 11 -35.81 -18.07 -14.50
C ILE A 11 -35.41 -16.77 -13.78
N ALA A 12 -35.20 -16.85 -12.48
CA ALA A 12 -34.57 -15.78 -11.72
C ALA A 12 -33.08 -15.79 -12.04
N ALA A 13 -32.65 -14.91 -12.94
CA ALA A 13 -31.23 -14.64 -13.17
C ALA A 13 -30.68 -13.95 -11.95
N ILE A 14 -29.92 -14.70 -11.13
CA ILE A 14 -29.19 -14.16 -10.01
C ILE A 14 -27.96 -13.44 -10.59
N MET A 15 -28.10 -12.14 -10.77
CA MET A 15 -26.97 -11.23 -10.99
C MET A 15 -26.20 -11.15 -9.68
N VAL A 16 -25.24 -12.03 -9.47
CA VAL A 16 -24.22 -11.89 -8.43
C VAL A 16 -23.24 -10.82 -8.91
N GLY A 17 -23.70 -9.57 -8.89
CA GLY A 17 -22.88 -8.40 -9.17
C GLY A 17 -21.91 -8.18 -8.01
N SER A 18 -20.69 -8.10 -8.36
CA SER A 18 -19.47 -7.75 -7.64
C SER A 18 -19.58 -6.60 -6.63
N VAL A 19 -20.19 -6.83 -5.47
CA VAL A 19 -20.26 -5.85 -4.38
C VAL A 19 -19.00 -5.84 -3.47
N PHE A 20 -17.97 -6.63 -3.83
CA PHE A 20 -16.82 -6.83 -2.94
C PHE A 20 -15.79 -5.71 -2.92
N ASN A 21 -15.89 -4.68 -3.79
CA ASN A 21 -14.81 -3.70 -3.96
C ASN A 21 -15.07 -2.32 -3.34
N LEU A 22 -16.30 -1.94 -2.99
CA LEU A 22 -16.59 -0.61 -2.43
C LEU A 22 -16.15 -0.45 -0.97
N GLN A 23 -16.27 -1.50 -0.17
CA GLN A 23 -15.95 -1.43 1.26
C GLN A 23 -14.47 -1.24 1.59
N ALA A 24 -13.55 -1.63 0.69
CA ALA A 24 -12.12 -1.42 0.90
C ALA A 24 -11.73 0.04 0.67
N ALA A 25 -12.39 0.75 -0.25
CA ALA A 25 -12.16 2.17 -0.52
C ALA A 25 -12.64 3.06 0.64
N GLU A 26 -13.76 2.73 1.27
CA GLU A 26 -14.31 3.51 2.40
C GLU A 26 -13.44 3.47 3.67
N LYS A 27 -12.58 2.47 3.82
CA LYS A 27 -11.67 2.33 4.96
C LYS A 27 -10.25 2.87 4.70
N GLN A 28 -9.87 3.01 3.44
CA GLN A 28 -8.57 3.54 3.07
C GLN A 28 -8.73 4.98 2.59
N THR A 29 -8.15 5.93 3.31
CA THR A 29 -8.21 7.36 3.00
C THR A 29 -6.86 7.92 2.56
N HIS A 30 -5.76 7.30 2.99
CA HIS A 30 -4.41 7.76 2.73
C HIS A 30 -3.56 6.72 2.01
N CYS A 31 -2.57 7.22 1.30
CA CYS A 31 -1.62 6.40 0.56
C CYS A 31 -0.81 5.51 1.51
N PRO A 32 -0.65 4.21 1.21
CA PRO A 32 0.12 3.31 2.05
C PRO A 32 1.63 3.58 2.04
N LEU A 33 2.13 4.35 1.08
CA LEU A 33 3.56 4.64 0.90
C LEU A 33 3.95 6.09 1.23
N MET A 34 3.12 7.06 0.85
CA MET A 34 3.23 8.47 1.23
C MET A 34 2.05 8.76 2.16
N ILE A 35 2.27 8.54 3.45
CA ILE A 35 1.19 8.32 4.43
C ILE A 35 0.38 9.56 4.79
N GLU A 36 0.84 10.74 4.42
CA GLU A 36 0.14 12.02 4.61
C GLU A 36 -0.70 12.41 3.39
N ASP A 37 -0.47 11.74 2.23
CA ASP A 37 -1.21 12.01 1.00
C ASP A 37 -2.53 11.23 0.97
N GLU A 38 -3.61 11.87 0.56
CA GLU A 38 -4.89 11.22 0.28
C GLU A 38 -4.78 10.29 -0.94
N ILE A 39 -5.59 9.26 -0.96
CA ILE A 39 -5.66 8.36 -2.12
C ILE A 39 -6.36 9.02 -3.30
N ASP A 40 -5.95 8.62 -4.51
CA ASP A 40 -6.71 8.83 -5.74
C ASP A 40 -7.46 7.53 -6.07
N ALA A 41 -8.77 7.62 -6.27
CA ALA A 41 -9.62 6.46 -6.55
C ALA A 41 -9.28 5.75 -7.88
N GLU A 42 -8.66 6.47 -8.82
CA GLU A 42 -8.22 5.94 -10.10
C GLU A 42 -6.82 5.29 -10.02
N GLU A 43 -6.04 5.66 -8.99
CA GLU A 43 -4.69 5.18 -8.76
C GLU A 43 -4.68 3.98 -7.80
N PHE A 44 -4.87 2.79 -8.33
CA PHE A 44 -4.85 1.56 -7.53
C PHE A 44 -4.03 0.45 -8.19
N LEU A 45 -3.75 -0.57 -7.41
CA LEU A 45 -3.24 -1.86 -7.86
C LEU A 45 -3.97 -3.00 -7.14
N VAL A 46 -3.81 -4.20 -7.66
CA VAL A 46 -4.34 -5.41 -7.01
C VAL A 46 -3.16 -6.23 -6.48
N TYR A 47 -3.18 -6.50 -5.18
CA TYR A 47 -2.19 -7.32 -4.53
C TYR A 47 -2.88 -8.53 -3.87
N LYS A 48 -2.55 -9.75 -4.34
CA LYS A 48 -3.14 -11.02 -3.86
C LYS A 48 -4.68 -10.97 -3.76
N GLY A 49 -5.32 -10.43 -4.82
CA GLY A 49 -6.77 -10.30 -4.89
C GLY A 49 -7.37 -9.10 -4.11
N VAL A 50 -6.55 -8.30 -3.45
CA VAL A 50 -6.99 -7.13 -2.67
C VAL A 50 -6.64 -5.85 -3.41
N LYS A 51 -7.63 -4.97 -3.59
CA LYS A 51 -7.42 -3.64 -4.19
C LYS A 51 -6.79 -2.71 -3.18
N VAL A 52 -5.68 -2.06 -3.58
CA VAL A 52 -4.93 -1.11 -2.76
C VAL A 52 -4.82 0.21 -3.52
N PHE A 53 -5.34 1.27 -2.93
CA PHE A 53 -5.33 2.61 -3.52
C PHE A 53 -4.04 3.36 -3.18
N MET A 54 -3.59 4.21 -4.10
CA MET A 54 -2.40 5.04 -3.98
C MET A 54 -2.76 6.51 -4.20
N CYS A 55 -1.86 7.43 -3.86
CA CYS A 55 -2.05 8.85 -4.19
C CYS A 55 -1.63 9.16 -5.64
N CYS A 56 -0.78 8.33 -6.24
CA CYS A 56 -0.25 8.59 -7.59
C CYS A 56 0.45 7.37 -8.20
N GLY A 57 0.71 7.43 -9.51
CA GLY A 57 1.43 6.39 -10.26
C GLY A 57 2.87 6.14 -9.78
N THR A 58 3.53 7.12 -9.15
CA THR A 58 4.85 6.94 -8.53
C THR A 58 4.79 5.96 -7.37
N CYS A 59 3.76 6.03 -6.54
CA CYS A 59 3.56 5.08 -5.45
C CYS A 59 3.26 3.67 -5.96
N LYS A 60 2.54 3.51 -7.07
CA LYS A 60 2.39 2.19 -7.72
C LYS A 60 3.73 1.60 -8.13
N LYS A 61 4.61 2.40 -8.76
CA LYS A 61 5.97 1.95 -9.14
C LYS A 61 6.82 1.61 -7.90
N MET A 62 6.69 2.39 -6.83
CA MET A 62 7.42 2.13 -5.59
C MET A 62 6.95 0.83 -4.92
N TRP A 63 5.64 0.56 -4.93
CA TRP A 63 5.07 -0.68 -4.41
C TRP A 63 5.69 -1.93 -5.06
N THR A 64 5.90 -1.93 -6.38
CA THR A 64 6.45 -3.08 -7.11
C THR A 64 7.88 -3.45 -6.70
N GLN A 65 8.61 -2.56 -6.02
CA GLN A 65 9.97 -2.83 -5.56
C GLN A 65 10.01 -3.84 -4.41
N ASN A 66 8.99 -3.86 -3.55
CA ASN A 66 8.89 -4.82 -2.46
C ASN A 66 7.46 -4.97 -1.93
N PRO A 67 6.54 -5.54 -2.74
CA PRO A 67 5.10 -5.56 -2.44
C PRO A 67 4.78 -6.31 -1.15
N ASP A 68 5.44 -7.46 -0.90
CA ASP A 68 5.19 -8.25 0.30
C ASP A 68 5.57 -7.50 1.59
N TYR A 69 6.68 -6.75 1.56
CA TYR A 69 7.09 -5.91 2.68
C TYR A 69 6.12 -4.75 2.91
N PHE A 70 5.76 -4.05 1.85
CA PHE A 70 4.82 -2.94 1.95
C PHE A 70 3.43 -3.39 2.44
N ALA A 71 2.97 -4.58 2.02
CA ALA A 71 1.73 -5.14 2.53
C ALA A 71 1.75 -5.34 4.05
N VAL A 72 2.91 -5.63 4.64
CA VAL A 72 3.07 -5.79 6.09
C VAL A 72 3.08 -4.44 6.81
N VAL A 73 3.87 -3.47 6.34
CA VAL A 73 4.07 -2.19 7.06
C VAL A 73 2.97 -1.16 6.81
N ALA A 74 2.17 -1.33 5.76
CA ALA A 74 1.15 -0.37 5.34
C ALA A 74 -0.27 -0.69 5.84
N ARG A 75 -0.45 -1.71 6.68
CA ARG A 75 -1.78 -2.15 7.18
C ARG A 75 -2.57 -1.06 7.92
N LYS A 76 -1.89 -0.08 8.49
CA LYS A 76 -2.58 1.05 9.14
C LYS A 76 -3.29 1.94 8.12
N GLN A 77 -2.65 2.24 6.99
CA GLN A 77 -3.22 3.03 5.91
C GLN A 77 -4.18 2.22 5.03
N ALA A 78 -3.87 0.95 4.81
CA ALA A 78 -4.65 0.02 3.98
C ALA A 78 -5.04 -1.23 4.77
N PRO A 79 -6.07 -1.17 5.64
CA PRO A 79 -6.45 -2.26 6.56
C PRO A 79 -6.79 -3.58 5.86
N GLN A 80 -7.28 -3.52 4.63
CA GLN A 80 -7.57 -4.70 3.80
C GLN A 80 -6.35 -5.60 3.58
N LEU A 81 -5.13 -5.06 3.67
CA LEU A 81 -3.89 -5.82 3.56
C LEU A 81 -3.67 -6.82 4.70
N ALA A 82 -4.33 -6.65 5.82
CA ALA A 82 -4.19 -7.55 6.97
C ALA A 82 -4.55 -9.01 6.62
N LYS A 83 -5.44 -9.21 5.64
CA LYS A 83 -5.88 -10.55 5.19
C LYS A 83 -4.85 -11.29 4.33
N VAL A 84 -3.94 -10.55 3.66
CA VAL A 84 -3.03 -11.08 2.64
C VAL A 84 -1.55 -10.82 2.93
N ALA A 85 -1.24 -9.97 3.92
CA ALA A 85 0.12 -9.68 4.33
C ALA A 85 0.79 -10.91 4.97
N SER A 86 2.06 -11.12 4.63
CA SER A 86 2.85 -12.22 5.20
C SER A 86 3.03 -12.04 6.71
N LYS A 87 2.92 -13.14 7.45
CA LYS A 87 3.22 -13.17 8.89
C LYS A 87 4.72 -13.37 9.18
N GLU A 88 5.48 -13.81 8.19
CA GLU A 88 6.92 -14.11 8.32
C GLU A 88 7.80 -12.88 8.15
N ILE A 89 7.33 -11.88 7.38
CA ILE A 89 8.07 -10.66 7.14
C ILE A 89 8.00 -9.75 8.35
N LYS A 90 9.17 -9.44 8.92
CA LYS A 90 9.30 -8.50 10.03
C LYS A 90 9.60 -7.09 9.51
N PRO A 91 8.89 -6.07 10.00
CA PRO A 91 9.24 -4.69 9.71
C PRO A 91 10.67 -4.37 10.16
N MET A 92 11.40 -3.61 9.34
CA MET A 92 12.68 -3.03 9.77
C MET A 92 12.44 -1.91 10.79
N LYS A 93 13.47 -1.56 11.58
CA LYS A 93 13.36 -0.50 12.58
C LYS A 93 13.03 0.85 11.94
N GLN A 94 13.72 1.20 10.86
CA GLN A 94 13.44 2.42 10.11
C GLN A 94 12.32 2.18 9.09
N LEU A 95 11.17 2.80 9.27
CA LEU A 95 10.01 2.67 8.38
C LEU A 95 9.88 3.80 7.36
N PHE A 96 10.51 4.95 7.63
CA PHE A 96 10.35 6.18 6.85
C PHE A 96 11.70 6.78 6.44
N CYS A 97 11.67 7.51 5.33
CA CYS A 97 12.80 8.26 4.85
C CYS A 97 13.08 9.46 5.77
N PRO A 98 14.33 9.71 6.20
CA PRO A 98 14.61 10.84 7.08
C PRO A 98 14.51 12.21 6.38
N VAL A 99 14.54 12.22 5.04
CA VAL A 99 14.44 13.43 4.21
C VAL A 99 13.00 13.73 3.80
N TYR A 100 12.21 12.70 3.52
CA TYR A 100 10.78 12.74 3.20
C TYR A 100 10.06 11.89 4.24
N THR A 101 9.70 12.52 5.35
CA THR A 101 9.32 11.84 6.60
C THR A 101 7.99 11.11 6.55
N ASP A 102 7.19 11.38 5.54
CA ASP A 102 5.93 10.74 5.19
C ASP A 102 6.09 9.51 4.28
N THR A 103 7.27 9.37 3.64
CA THR A 103 7.51 8.36 2.60
C THR A 103 8.20 7.12 3.19
N ARG A 104 7.59 5.95 2.97
CA ARG A 104 8.13 4.67 3.47
C ARG A 104 9.42 4.27 2.75
N VAL A 105 10.24 3.54 3.48
CA VAL A 105 11.42 2.82 2.98
C VAL A 105 11.25 1.31 3.16
N HIS A 106 12.07 0.52 2.48
CA HIS A 106 12.07 -0.94 2.54
C HIS A 106 13.50 -1.50 2.49
N PRO A 107 13.73 -2.80 2.78
CA PRO A 107 15.09 -3.36 2.88
C PRO A 107 15.95 -3.25 1.62
N LYS A 108 15.32 -3.05 0.44
CA LYS A 108 16.02 -2.86 -0.85
C LYS A 108 16.11 -1.38 -1.26
N SER A 109 15.65 -0.45 -0.41
CA SER A 109 15.77 0.99 -0.66
C SER A 109 17.23 1.44 -0.72
N PRO A 110 17.56 2.53 -1.45
CA PRO A 110 18.87 3.16 -1.39
C PRO A 110 19.29 3.39 0.06
N SER A 111 20.55 3.09 0.38
CA SER A 111 21.06 3.21 1.76
C SER A 111 22.52 3.64 1.78
N ILE A 112 22.91 4.25 2.89
CA ILE A 112 24.31 4.57 3.20
C ILE A 112 24.63 4.18 4.64
N GLU A 113 25.90 4.01 4.96
CA GLU A 113 26.36 3.97 6.33
C GLU A 113 26.73 5.37 6.81
N HIS A 114 26.26 5.72 8.00
CA HIS A 114 26.58 6.97 8.67
C HIS A 114 26.77 6.71 10.16
N ASN A 115 27.94 7.01 10.70
CA ASN A 115 28.31 6.75 12.11
C ASN A 115 28.03 5.29 12.55
N GLY A 116 28.38 4.31 11.71
CA GLY A 116 28.18 2.87 11.98
C GLY A 116 26.71 2.40 11.89
N LYS A 117 25.80 3.25 11.43
CA LYS A 117 24.38 2.90 11.21
C LYS A 117 24.02 2.95 9.75
N LYS A 118 23.34 1.90 9.27
CA LYS A 118 22.75 1.88 7.93
C LYS A 118 21.45 2.66 7.90
N ILE A 119 21.40 3.69 7.05
CA ILE A 119 20.24 4.57 6.88
C ILE A 119 19.65 4.37 5.50
N TYR A 120 18.33 4.16 5.43
CA TYR A 120 17.58 3.92 4.20
C TYR A 120 16.85 5.17 3.72
N PHE A 121 16.73 5.32 2.41
CA PHE A 121 16.12 6.49 1.76
C PHE A 121 15.12 6.04 0.70
N CYS A 122 14.04 6.78 0.54
CA CYS A 122 13.01 6.43 -0.44
C CYS A 122 13.45 6.57 -1.90
N LYS A 123 14.51 7.33 -2.17
CA LYS A 123 15.08 7.57 -3.51
C LYS A 123 16.50 8.13 -3.42
N THR A 124 17.27 8.02 -4.52
CA THR A 124 18.67 8.50 -4.61
C THR A 124 18.81 9.99 -4.30
N ARG A 125 17.87 10.83 -4.74
CA ARG A 125 17.88 12.27 -4.43
C ARG A 125 17.81 12.55 -2.92
N ALA A 126 17.17 11.69 -2.14
CA ALA A 126 17.14 11.81 -0.69
C ALA A 126 18.52 11.54 -0.07
N VAL A 127 19.28 10.58 -0.62
CA VAL A 127 20.67 10.31 -0.23
C VAL A 127 21.54 11.56 -0.45
N THR A 128 21.44 12.18 -1.62
CA THR A 128 22.20 13.41 -1.95
C THR A 128 21.88 14.53 -0.97
N ARG A 129 20.59 14.75 -0.68
CA ARG A 129 20.16 15.78 0.28
C ARG A 129 20.65 15.49 1.69
N PHE A 130 20.60 14.23 2.11
CA PHE A 130 21.13 13.83 3.42
C PHE A 130 22.63 14.10 3.53
N LYS A 131 23.42 13.70 2.51
CA LYS A 131 24.87 13.93 2.49
C LYS A 131 25.26 15.41 2.55
N SER A 132 24.45 16.31 1.99
CA SER A 132 24.72 17.76 2.03
C SER A 132 24.48 18.39 3.41
N ASN A 133 23.61 17.82 4.24
CA ASN A 133 23.35 18.30 5.60
C ASN A 133 22.78 17.18 6.48
N PRO A 134 23.62 16.25 6.96
CA PRO A 134 23.15 15.10 7.75
C PRO A 134 22.43 15.50 9.04
N GLU A 135 22.96 16.49 9.77
CA GLU A 135 22.43 16.93 11.06
C GLU A 135 20.96 17.37 10.97
N LYS A 136 20.60 17.99 9.86
CA LYS A 136 19.20 18.39 9.59
C LYS A 136 18.24 17.21 9.62
N TYR A 137 18.67 16.03 9.16
CA TYR A 137 17.80 14.88 8.90
C TYR A 137 17.94 13.76 9.94
N LEU A 138 19.06 13.70 10.69
CA LEU A 138 19.31 12.68 11.70
C LEU A 138 18.22 12.64 12.79
N LYS A 139 17.69 13.81 13.17
CA LYS A 139 16.59 13.94 14.14
C LYS A 139 15.29 13.26 13.70
N ASN A 140 15.13 12.98 12.41
CA ASN A 140 13.95 12.32 11.84
C ASN A 140 14.08 10.78 11.82
N LEU A 141 15.21 10.23 12.21
CA LEU A 141 15.41 8.79 12.37
C LEU A 141 14.76 8.36 13.70
N LYS A 142 13.65 7.66 13.58
CA LYS A 142 12.89 7.06 14.70
C LYS A 142 13.09 5.55 14.68
#